data_6d75531875f6b9b041645108093c54fa
#
_entry.id   6d75531875f6b9b041645108093c54fa
#
_cell.length_a   1.000
_cell.length_b   1.000
_cell.length_c   1.000
_cell.angle_alpha   90.00
_cell.angle_beta   90.00
_cell.angle_gamma   90.00
#
_symmetry.space_group_name_H-M   'P 1'
#
loop_
_entity.id
_entity.type
_entity.pdbx_description
1 polymer ?
#
loop_
_entity_poly.entity_id
_entity_poly.type
_entity_poly.pdbx_seq_one_letter_code
_entity_poly.pdbx_strand_id
1 'polypeptide(L)'
;MNQSNKKNLEFIINSGVNYFLQDSPRNWFENEKKLEQSDFNKNTGDKKTQIDEVIKDLMSHKSSLQKTATKLVVYDGNLNAKVMLIGEAPGRDEDQQGIPFVGRAGQLLNKMLLAINLQREDVYITN
;
A
#
# COMPACT_ATOMS: atom_id res chain seq x y z
N MET A 1 14.08 9.19 38.08
CA MET A 1 13.19 9.58 36.95
C MET A 1 12.01 10.33 37.57
N ASN A 2 11.76 11.58 37.16
CA ASN A 2 10.73 12.43 37.79
C ASN A 2 9.34 11.94 37.36
N GLN A 3 8.33 11.99 38.27
CA GLN A 3 6.95 11.51 38.00
C GLN A 3 6.32 12.16 36.78
N SER A 4 6.68 13.43 36.50
CA SER A 4 6.23 14.14 35.30
C SER A 4 6.73 13.50 34.00
N ASN A 5 7.99 13.07 33.97
CA ASN A 5 8.60 12.45 32.80
C ASN A 5 7.99 11.07 32.52
N LYS A 6 7.55 10.34 33.55
CA LYS A 6 6.89 9.04 33.40
C LYS A 6 5.51 9.18 32.74
N LYS A 7 4.72 10.19 33.14
CA LYS A 7 3.41 10.47 32.53
C LYS A 7 3.53 10.91 31.06
N ASN A 8 4.53 11.74 30.75
CA ASN A 8 4.78 12.16 29.39
C ASN A 8 5.20 10.99 28.50
N LEU A 9 6.00 10.06 29.03
CA LEU A 9 6.41 8.85 28.31
C LEU A 9 5.22 7.92 28.04
N GLU A 10 4.36 7.70 29.04
CA GLU A 10 3.14 6.92 28.88
C GLU A 10 2.18 7.53 27.86
N PHE A 11 2.04 8.85 27.83
CA PHE A 11 1.25 9.56 26.82
C PHE A 11 1.80 9.35 25.41
N ILE A 12 3.11 9.45 25.23
CA ILE A 12 3.78 9.26 23.92
C ILE A 12 3.60 7.82 23.44
N ILE A 13 3.76 6.82 24.30
CA ILE A 13 3.58 5.40 23.96
C ILE A 13 2.11 5.13 23.58
N ASN A 14 1.16 5.65 24.36
CA ASN A 14 -0.28 5.49 24.11
C ASN A 14 -0.74 6.22 22.82
N SER A 15 0.01 7.22 22.37
CA SER A 15 -0.21 7.92 21.09
C SER A 15 0.36 7.17 19.89
N GLY A 16 0.84 5.92 20.06
CA GLY A 16 1.36 5.08 18.99
C GLY A 16 2.80 5.41 18.55
N VAL A 17 3.51 6.25 19.31
CA VAL A 17 4.92 6.55 19.02
C VAL A 17 5.81 5.45 19.57
N ASN A 18 6.30 4.60 18.69
CA ASN A 18 7.14 3.44 19.05
C ASN A 18 8.64 3.71 18.96
N TYR A 19 9.05 4.96 18.64
CA TYR A 19 10.44 5.31 18.40
C TYR A 19 10.88 6.45 19.30
N PHE A 20 12.06 6.32 19.87
CA PHE A 20 12.76 7.40 20.55
C PHE A 20 13.98 7.81 19.74
N LEU A 21 14.22 9.12 19.64
CA LEU A 21 15.46 9.62 19.09
C LEU A 21 16.60 9.24 20.04
N GLN A 22 17.63 8.62 19.51
CA GLN A 22 18.86 8.31 20.22
C GLN A 22 19.85 9.47 20.03
N ASP A 23 20.77 9.64 20.97
CA ASP A 23 21.81 10.69 20.92
C ASP A 23 22.84 10.45 19.80
N SER A 24 22.83 9.27 19.19
CA SER A 24 23.64 8.92 18.02
C SER A 24 22.78 8.81 16.77
N PRO A 25 23.29 9.23 15.60
CA PRO A 25 22.57 9.06 14.34
C PRO A 25 22.23 7.60 14.09
N ARG A 26 20.96 7.32 13.76
CA ARG A 26 20.52 5.99 13.42
C ARG A 26 21.04 5.62 12.03
N ASN A 27 21.78 4.56 11.93
CA ASN A 27 22.16 3.99 10.64
C ASN A 27 20.97 3.23 10.05
N TRP A 28 20.26 3.86 9.12
CA TRP A 28 19.11 3.26 8.46
C TRP A 28 19.47 2.09 7.55
N PHE A 29 20.75 1.96 7.16
CA PHE A 29 21.25 0.86 6.31
C PHE A 29 21.64 -0.38 7.10
N GLU A 30 21.82 -0.31 8.41
CA GLU A 30 22.16 -1.49 9.23
C GLU A 30 20.93 -2.33 9.62
N ASN A 31 19.70 -1.83 9.47
CA ASN A 31 18.47 -2.56 9.78
C ASN A 31 17.99 -3.50 8.66
N GLU A 32 18.75 -3.71 7.60
CA GLU A 32 18.45 -4.77 6.61
C GLU A 32 18.76 -6.20 7.15
N LYS A 33 19.29 -6.32 8.36
CA LYS A 33 19.45 -7.62 9.02
C LYS A 33 18.22 -7.92 9.88
N LYS A 34 17.37 -8.81 9.36
CA LYS A 34 16.22 -9.47 9.97
C LYS A 34 14.90 -8.73 9.98
N LEU A 35 14.35 -8.44 8.83
CA LEU A 35 13.02 -8.94 8.59
C LEU A 35 13.19 -10.44 8.39
N GLU A 36 12.95 -11.22 9.42
CA GLU A 36 12.91 -12.67 9.30
C GLU A 36 11.92 -13.00 8.19
N GLN A 37 12.37 -13.66 7.16
CA GLN A 37 11.59 -14.24 6.07
C GLN A 37 10.64 -15.34 6.60
N SER A 38 10.18 -15.22 7.87
CA SER A 38 9.59 -16.33 8.59
C SER A 38 8.12 -16.60 8.27
N ASP A 39 7.39 -15.71 7.61
CA ASP A 39 5.96 -15.96 7.40
C ASP A 39 5.40 -15.66 5.99
N PHE A 40 6.18 -15.08 5.09
CA PHE A 40 5.73 -14.80 3.72
C PHE A 40 5.71 -16.03 2.80
N ASN A 41 6.30 -17.15 3.20
CA ASN A 41 6.45 -18.35 2.35
C ASN A 41 5.40 -19.42 2.57
N LYS A 42 4.29 -19.16 3.28
CA LYS A 42 3.26 -20.18 3.54
C LYS A 42 2.08 -20.22 2.55
N ASN A 43 1.97 -19.25 1.64
CA ASN A 43 0.95 -19.30 0.60
C ASN A 43 1.56 -19.71 -0.74
N THR A 44 1.59 -21.00 -1.01
CA THR A 44 2.02 -21.59 -2.30
C THR A 44 0.94 -21.49 -3.40
N GLY A 45 -0.07 -20.67 -3.21
CA GLY A 45 -1.10 -20.39 -4.21
C GLY A 45 -0.61 -19.44 -5.29
N ASP A 46 -1.15 -19.57 -6.50
CA ASP A 46 -0.96 -18.59 -7.57
C ASP A 46 -1.38 -17.19 -7.08
N LYS A 47 -0.57 -16.16 -7.35
CA LYS A 47 -0.86 -14.78 -6.94
C LYS A 47 -2.24 -14.29 -7.39
N LYS A 48 -2.68 -14.76 -8.54
CA LYS A 48 -4.01 -14.43 -9.05
C LYS A 48 -5.11 -14.96 -8.15
N THR A 49 -5.01 -16.21 -7.72
CA THR A 49 -5.97 -16.82 -6.79
C THR A 49 -6.02 -16.07 -5.46
N GLN A 50 -4.87 -15.66 -4.93
CA GLN A 50 -4.80 -14.88 -3.68
C GLN A 50 -5.45 -13.49 -3.82
N ILE A 51 -5.23 -12.82 -4.95
CA ILE A 51 -5.88 -11.53 -5.24
C ILE A 51 -7.40 -11.71 -5.41
N ASP A 52 -7.84 -12.76 -6.07
CA ASP A 52 -9.27 -13.05 -6.24
C ASP A 52 -9.96 -13.32 -4.88
N GLU A 53 -9.28 -13.96 -3.93
CA GLU A 53 -9.76 -14.11 -2.55
C GLU A 53 -9.87 -12.75 -1.85
N VAL A 54 -8.84 -11.90 -1.93
CA VAL A 54 -8.88 -10.54 -1.37
C VAL A 54 -10.02 -9.72 -1.97
N ILE A 55 -10.27 -9.82 -3.28
CA ILE A 55 -11.39 -9.14 -3.95
C ILE A 55 -12.73 -9.60 -3.38
N LYS A 56 -12.90 -10.91 -3.16
CA LYS A 56 -14.13 -11.45 -2.55
C LYS A 56 -14.33 -10.92 -1.13
N ASP A 57 -13.27 -10.90 -0.34
CA ASP A 57 -13.30 -10.37 1.02
C ASP A 57 -13.65 -8.89 1.04
N LEU A 58 -13.06 -8.08 0.16
CA LEU A 58 -13.40 -6.66 0.00
C LEU A 58 -14.86 -6.44 -0.40
N MET A 59 -15.39 -7.27 -1.32
CA MET A 59 -16.79 -7.21 -1.72
C MET A 59 -17.76 -7.57 -0.58
N SER A 60 -17.36 -8.49 0.30
CA SER A 60 -18.14 -8.91 1.45
C SER A 60 -18.07 -7.94 2.63
N HIS A 61 -17.03 -7.12 2.69
CA HIS A 61 -16.76 -6.20 3.78
C HIS A 61 -17.77 -5.06 3.81
N LYS A 62 -18.52 -4.94 4.90
CA LYS A 62 -19.51 -3.85 5.08
C LYS A 62 -18.80 -2.56 5.46
N SER A 63 -18.63 -1.66 4.50
CA SER A 63 -18.07 -0.33 4.68
C SER A 63 -19.08 0.76 4.33
N SER A 64 -18.98 1.91 5.00
CA SER A 64 -19.77 3.10 4.62
C SER A 64 -19.41 3.59 3.22
N LEU A 65 -18.21 3.36 2.76
CA LEU A 65 -17.74 3.73 1.42
C LEU A 65 -18.49 3.00 0.30
N GLN A 66 -18.92 1.76 0.53
CA GLN A 66 -19.72 1.00 -0.46
C GLN A 66 -21.05 1.65 -0.81
N LYS A 67 -21.59 2.53 0.07
CA LYS A 67 -22.85 3.22 -0.21
C LYS A 67 -22.72 4.28 -1.29
N THR A 68 -21.53 4.82 -1.50
CA THR A 68 -21.23 5.90 -2.44
C THR A 68 -20.36 5.47 -3.60
N ALA A 69 -19.65 4.35 -3.46
CA ALA A 69 -18.80 3.80 -4.51
C ALA A 69 -19.63 3.17 -5.64
N THR A 70 -19.19 3.36 -6.87
CA THR A 70 -19.81 2.78 -8.07
C THR A 70 -19.22 1.39 -8.34
N LYS A 71 -17.90 1.28 -8.29
CA LYS A 71 -17.16 0.03 -8.52
C LYS A 71 -16.03 -0.14 -7.52
N LEU A 72 -15.66 -1.39 -7.28
CA LEU A 72 -14.43 -1.71 -6.55
C LEU A 72 -13.21 -1.49 -7.46
N VAL A 73 -12.28 -0.68 -7.01
CA VAL A 73 -11.00 -0.42 -7.69
C VAL A 73 -9.90 -1.15 -6.94
N VAL A 74 -9.29 -2.17 -7.53
CA VAL A 74 -8.29 -2.99 -6.82
C VAL A 74 -6.91 -2.80 -7.42
N TYR A 75 -6.70 -3.27 -8.65
CA TYR A 75 -5.39 -3.18 -9.29
C TYR A 75 -5.51 -3.16 -10.82
N ASP A 76 -4.39 -2.82 -11.45
CA ASP A 76 -4.16 -2.93 -12.89
C ASP A 76 -2.69 -3.31 -13.16
N GLY A 77 -2.40 -3.78 -14.36
CA GLY A 77 -1.07 -4.20 -14.77
C GLY A 77 -0.71 -5.63 -14.37
N ASN A 78 0.54 -5.87 -14.02
CA ASN A 78 1.12 -7.21 -13.88
C ASN A 78 1.34 -7.59 -12.42
N LEU A 79 0.71 -8.67 -11.95
CA LEU A 79 0.88 -9.23 -10.60
C LEU A 79 2.32 -9.68 -10.30
N ASN A 80 3.13 -9.93 -11.32
CA ASN A 80 4.53 -10.33 -11.21
C ASN A 80 5.51 -9.19 -11.51
N ALA A 81 5.02 -7.96 -11.62
CA ALA A 81 5.87 -6.81 -11.87
C ALA A 81 6.89 -6.62 -10.75
N LYS A 82 8.06 -6.09 -11.12
CA LYS A 82 9.12 -5.70 -10.18
C LYS A 82 8.88 -4.32 -9.55
N VAL A 83 8.00 -3.53 -10.15
CA VAL A 83 7.66 -2.18 -9.70
C VAL A 83 6.18 -2.14 -9.36
N MET A 84 5.87 -1.67 -8.15
CA MET A 84 4.51 -1.42 -7.68
C MET A 84 4.31 0.08 -7.51
N LEU A 85 3.20 0.59 -8.05
CA LEU A 85 2.76 1.97 -7.90
C LEU A 85 1.50 2.00 -7.06
N ILE A 86 1.55 2.73 -5.95
CA ILE A 86 0.44 2.80 -5.00
C ILE A 86 -0.04 4.25 -4.94
N GLY A 87 -1.30 4.49 -5.29
CA GLY A 87 -1.98 5.76 -5.12
C GLY A 87 -2.67 5.87 -3.76
N GLU A 88 -3.09 7.07 -3.40
CA GLU A 88 -3.77 7.34 -2.15
C GLU A 88 -5.20 6.76 -2.15
N ALA A 89 -5.97 7.03 -3.20
CA ALA A 89 -7.36 6.59 -3.33
C ALA A 89 -7.83 6.69 -4.79
N PRO A 90 -8.86 5.91 -5.18
CA PRO A 90 -9.51 6.05 -6.48
C PRO A 90 -10.18 7.43 -6.63
N GLY A 91 -9.98 8.06 -7.79
CA GLY A 91 -10.73 9.23 -8.20
C GLY A 91 -12.08 8.86 -8.83
N ARG A 92 -12.81 9.88 -9.33
CA ARG A 92 -14.12 9.69 -9.95
C ARG A 92 -14.08 8.77 -11.17
N ASP A 93 -13.09 8.95 -12.04
CA ASP A 93 -12.98 8.17 -13.27
C ASP A 93 -12.61 6.71 -12.96
N GLU A 94 -11.77 6.51 -11.95
CA GLU A 94 -11.40 5.20 -11.44
C GLU A 94 -12.59 4.47 -10.83
N ASP A 95 -13.40 5.16 -10.00
CA ASP A 95 -14.61 4.61 -9.40
C ASP A 95 -15.65 4.20 -10.47
N GLN A 96 -15.77 4.97 -11.55
CA GLN A 96 -16.66 4.64 -12.65
C GLN A 96 -16.18 3.45 -13.48
N GLN A 97 -14.87 3.32 -13.70
CA GLN A 97 -14.29 2.29 -14.55
C GLN A 97 -13.92 1.02 -13.76
N GLY A 98 -13.61 1.13 -12.46
CA GLY A 98 -13.13 0.04 -11.62
C GLY A 98 -11.64 -0.25 -11.81
N ILE A 99 -10.88 0.68 -12.39
CA ILE A 99 -9.47 0.53 -12.72
C ILE A 99 -8.68 1.69 -12.11
N PRO A 100 -7.55 1.45 -11.42
CA PRO A 100 -6.75 2.52 -10.83
C PRO A 100 -6.04 3.36 -11.90
N PHE A 101 -5.84 4.64 -11.63
CA PHE A 101 -5.08 5.56 -12.47
C PHE A 101 -5.56 5.62 -13.94
N VAL A 102 -6.84 5.83 -14.17
CA VAL A 102 -7.44 6.03 -15.53
C VAL A 102 -7.77 7.49 -15.82
N GLY A 103 -7.96 8.32 -14.79
CA GLY A 103 -8.23 9.75 -14.92
C GLY A 103 -6.99 10.56 -15.35
N ARG A 104 -7.05 11.87 -15.17
CA ARG A 104 -5.99 12.80 -15.60
C ARG A 104 -4.60 12.45 -15.03
N ALA A 105 -4.54 12.08 -13.74
CA ALA A 105 -3.31 11.65 -13.09
C ALA A 105 -2.78 10.35 -13.71
N GLY A 106 -3.65 9.40 -14.02
CA GLY A 106 -3.30 8.15 -14.67
C GLY A 106 -2.77 8.34 -16.11
N GLN A 107 -3.35 9.28 -16.86
CA GLN A 107 -2.83 9.65 -18.18
C GLN A 107 -1.42 10.26 -18.11
N LEU A 108 -1.15 11.06 -17.06
CA LEU A 108 0.20 11.57 -16.82
C LEU A 108 1.14 10.43 -16.43
N LEU A 109 0.72 9.53 -15.54
CA LEU A 109 1.49 8.35 -15.17
C LEU A 109 1.89 7.52 -16.38
N ASN A 110 0.96 7.28 -17.33
CA ASN A 110 1.27 6.54 -18.55
C ASN A 110 2.37 7.21 -19.37
N LYS A 111 2.35 8.54 -19.49
CA LYS A 111 3.40 9.30 -20.18
C LYS A 111 4.75 9.21 -19.44
N MET A 112 4.73 9.23 -18.12
CA MET A 112 5.94 9.09 -17.30
C MET A 112 6.55 7.69 -17.45
N LEU A 113 5.72 6.64 -17.43
CA LEU A 113 6.17 5.27 -17.66
C LEU A 113 6.80 5.12 -19.07
N LEU A 114 6.13 5.63 -20.10
CA LEU A 114 6.67 5.62 -21.47
C LEU A 114 8.02 6.35 -21.58
N ALA A 115 8.22 7.44 -20.84
CA ALA A 115 9.49 8.18 -20.84
C ALA A 115 10.68 7.37 -20.29
N ILE A 116 10.41 6.32 -19.52
CA ILE A 116 11.42 5.39 -18.99
C ILE A 116 11.32 4.00 -19.63
N ASN A 117 10.70 3.90 -20.80
CA ASN A 117 10.49 2.66 -21.56
C ASN A 117 9.73 1.57 -20.79
N LEU A 118 8.77 1.96 -19.95
CA LEU A 118 7.81 1.06 -19.31
C LEU A 118 6.40 1.31 -19.84
N GLN A 119 5.59 0.26 -19.80
CA GLN A 119 4.14 0.32 -20.07
C GLN A 119 3.35 -0.06 -18.82
N ARG A 120 2.04 0.10 -18.85
CA ARG A 120 1.18 -0.28 -17.71
C ARG A 120 1.29 -1.77 -17.37
N GLU A 121 1.47 -2.60 -18.40
CA GLU A 121 1.62 -4.06 -18.30
C GLU A 121 2.95 -4.49 -17.69
N ASP A 122 3.93 -3.58 -17.56
CA ASP A 122 5.23 -3.84 -16.93
C ASP A 122 5.24 -3.57 -15.44
N VAL A 123 4.23 -2.91 -14.92
CA VAL A 123 4.12 -2.48 -13.52
C VAL A 123 2.83 -3.02 -12.87
N TYR A 124 2.80 -3.08 -11.53
CA TYR A 124 1.58 -3.31 -10.76
C TYR A 124 1.08 -1.98 -10.22
N ILE A 125 -0.19 -1.64 -10.46
CA ILE A 125 -0.77 -0.35 -10.11
C ILE A 125 -1.97 -0.59 -9.19
N THR A 126 -2.04 0.12 -8.06
CA THR A 126 -3.14 0.03 -7.10
C THR A 126 -3.33 1.36 -6.36
N ASN A 127 -4.35 1.44 -5.54
CA ASN A 127 -4.61 2.56 -4.62
C ASN A 127 -4.60 2.09 -3.17
#